data_166c0fe9b7049a6136a71b19cec4622f
#
_entry.id   166c0fe9b7049a6136a71b19cec4622f
#
_cell.length_a   1.000
_cell.length_b   1.000
_cell.length_c   1.000
_cell.angle_alpha   90.00
_cell.angle_beta   90.00
_cell.angle_gamma   90.00
#
_symmetry.space_group_name_H-M   'P 1'
#
loop_
_entity.id
_entity.type
_entity.pdbx_description
1 polymer ?
#
loop_
_entity_poly.entity_id
_entity_poly.type
_entity_poly.pdbx_seq_one_letter_code
_entity_poly.pdbx_strand_id
1 'polypeptide(L)'
;MNSTMQDSPLSITELFRHGTNVFPDSEIITFEGEQARHTSFAKVAERVNRLAGALRTLGIVPGDRVATLCWNHQEHIEAYFAIPCMGAVLHTLNLRLPPSQLAQIINHAQDRVVIVDDSLAPLLASVIDQCASVEKVIVVGSGAVSGLGETLAYETVIAAEPPTFEWPPIDERSAASMCYTTGTTGDPKGVAYSHRSVYLHSFAVWGTFRLDDTGRLLIIVPMFHVNAWGTPYAGWMVGSDLLLPGRFLQPQGLCDFIQQERPTFTGGVPTILTALLNHVQTTGGDVSSIKTAVCGGSAVPATLIAAYRDVLGIELWQAWGMTETSPIATIAFPPKGTAPEDEMIYRSKTGRVVPGVELRIVDDAGVAVPHDGEAVGEIEVRGPWVTASYYNIEAPEKFHDGWLRTGDVGNIDARGYVQITDRSKDVIKSGGEWISSVELETLLVGHPAVADAAVVGVHDDRWAERPLALVVLKPGASATPDELREFLAPKVARWWLPERWTFVDELPKTSVGKLDKKLIRSDYGQAKYSVVELEATKR
;
A
#
# COMPACT_ATOMS: atom_id res chain seq x y z
N MET A 1 -5.85 32.51 -26.82
CA MET A 1 -6.77 33.11 -25.83
C MET A 1 -6.44 32.52 -24.49
N ASN A 2 -6.16 33.32 -23.48
CA ASN A 2 -5.90 32.82 -22.13
C ASN A 2 -7.22 32.52 -21.41
N SER A 3 -7.17 31.59 -20.42
CA SER A 3 -8.29 31.31 -19.52
C SER A 3 -8.64 32.55 -18.69
N THR A 4 -9.91 32.66 -18.31
CA THR A 4 -10.41 33.68 -17.37
C THR A 4 -10.63 33.13 -15.96
N MET A 5 -10.27 31.85 -15.73
CA MET A 5 -10.38 31.22 -14.41
C MET A 5 -9.31 31.73 -13.47
N GLN A 6 -9.63 31.73 -12.17
CA GLN A 6 -8.68 32.08 -11.13
C GLN A 6 -7.52 31.08 -11.09
N ASP A 7 -6.32 31.56 -10.86
CA ASP A 7 -5.11 30.76 -10.69
C ASP A 7 -4.89 30.46 -9.18
N SER A 8 -5.65 29.50 -8.65
CA SER A 8 -5.53 29.04 -7.27
C SER A 8 -4.69 27.78 -7.20
N PRO A 9 -3.70 27.69 -6.28
CA PRO A 9 -2.82 26.52 -6.19
C PRO A 9 -3.57 25.28 -5.70
N LEU A 10 -3.30 24.13 -6.33
CA LEU A 10 -3.81 22.83 -5.91
C LEU A 10 -2.92 22.28 -4.78
N SER A 11 -3.15 22.75 -3.55
CA SER A 11 -2.30 22.41 -2.41
C SER A 11 -3.01 21.65 -1.31
N ILE A 12 -2.24 20.93 -0.48
CA ILE A 12 -2.77 20.29 0.73
C ILE A 12 -3.35 21.33 1.68
N THR A 13 -2.82 22.55 1.69
CA THR A 13 -3.35 23.65 2.50
C THR A 13 -4.80 23.97 2.15
N GLU A 14 -5.17 23.89 0.86
CA GLU A 14 -6.56 24.10 0.46
C GLU A 14 -7.47 22.93 0.89
N LEU A 15 -6.99 21.68 0.82
CA LEU A 15 -7.71 20.52 1.37
C LEU A 15 -7.92 20.68 2.88
N PHE A 16 -6.88 21.07 3.61
CA PHE A 16 -6.92 21.29 5.05
C PHE A 16 -7.94 22.38 5.43
N ARG A 17 -7.86 23.55 4.78
CA ARG A 17 -8.79 24.66 5.00
C ARG A 17 -10.23 24.28 4.70
N HIS A 18 -10.45 23.56 3.60
CA HIS A 18 -11.79 23.13 3.21
C HIS A 18 -12.41 22.23 4.28
N GLY A 19 -11.75 21.12 4.64
CA GLY A 19 -12.28 20.20 5.66
C GLY A 19 -12.50 20.87 7.02
N THR A 20 -11.55 21.71 7.45
CA THR A 20 -11.67 22.47 8.71
C THR A 20 -12.87 23.41 8.73
N ASN A 21 -13.11 24.14 7.63
CA ASN A 21 -14.13 25.18 7.60
C ASN A 21 -15.53 24.67 7.28
N VAL A 22 -15.63 23.60 6.47
CA VAL A 22 -16.90 23.04 6.00
C VAL A 22 -17.40 21.93 6.92
N PHE A 23 -16.48 21.14 7.49
CA PHE A 23 -16.79 19.97 8.31
C PHE A 23 -16.12 20.03 9.70
N PRO A 24 -16.29 21.12 10.47
CA PRO A 24 -15.59 21.31 11.75
C PRO A 24 -15.94 20.26 12.80
N ASP A 25 -17.12 19.65 12.70
CA ASP A 25 -17.68 18.69 13.66
C ASP A 25 -17.37 17.21 13.29
N SER A 26 -16.85 16.93 12.08
CA SER A 26 -16.36 15.60 11.74
C SER A 26 -15.19 15.19 12.64
N GLU A 27 -14.96 13.91 12.83
CA GLU A 27 -14.08 13.42 13.90
C GLU A 27 -12.86 12.64 13.38
N ILE A 28 -11.76 12.81 14.09
CA ILE A 28 -10.66 11.85 14.15
C ILE A 28 -10.88 10.98 15.38
N ILE A 29 -10.98 9.67 15.16
CA ILE A 29 -11.28 8.68 16.19
C ILE A 29 -10.09 7.73 16.29
N THR A 30 -9.34 7.81 17.39
CA THR A 30 -8.14 6.99 17.63
C THR A 30 -8.44 5.89 18.64
N PHE A 31 -8.23 4.65 18.26
CA PHE A 31 -8.39 3.51 19.16
C PHE A 31 -7.19 3.37 20.09
N GLU A 32 -7.44 3.32 21.39
CA GLU A 32 -6.41 3.25 22.44
C GLU A 32 -6.35 1.87 23.12
N GLY A 33 -7.06 0.89 22.52
CA GLY A 33 -7.05 -0.52 22.95
C GLY A 33 -8.36 -0.96 23.62
N GLU A 34 -8.92 -0.16 24.51
CA GLU A 34 -10.22 -0.43 25.15
C GLU A 34 -11.27 0.61 24.78
N GLN A 35 -10.84 1.85 24.62
CA GLN A 35 -11.69 2.99 24.31
C GLN A 35 -11.14 3.72 23.09
N ALA A 36 -12.00 4.48 22.42
CA ALA A 36 -11.60 5.35 21.34
C ALA A 36 -11.62 6.82 21.83
N ARG A 37 -10.59 7.58 21.43
CA ARG A 37 -10.49 9.02 21.65
C ARG A 37 -11.07 9.74 20.45
N HIS A 38 -12.10 10.56 20.69
CA HIS A 38 -12.77 11.37 19.69
C HIS A 38 -12.27 12.81 19.71
N THR A 39 -11.95 13.36 18.57
CA THR A 39 -11.49 14.75 18.43
C THR A 39 -12.03 15.34 17.14
N SER A 40 -12.76 16.47 17.26
CA SER A 40 -13.34 17.13 16.08
C SER A 40 -12.25 17.70 15.14
N PHE A 41 -12.57 17.82 13.85
CA PHE A 41 -11.68 18.44 12.86
C PHE A 41 -11.28 19.85 13.27
N ALA A 42 -12.21 20.63 13.84
CA ALA A 42 -11.90 21.95 14.38
C ALA A 42 -10.78 21.89 15.44
N LYS A 43 -10.86 20.94 16.37
CA LYS A 43 -9.86 20.79 17.42
C LYS A 43 -8.53 20.25 16.90
N VAL A 44 -8.57 19.30 15.98
CA VAL A 44 -7.37 18.80 15.29
C VAL A 44 -6.70 19.95 14.52
N ALA A 45 -7.47 20.80 13.86
CA ALA A 45 -6.93 21.95 13.12
C ALA A 45 -6.19 22.95 14.02
N GLU A 46 -6.69 23.22 15.25
CA GLU A 46 -5.94 24.01 16.24
C GLU A 46 -4.58 23.36 16.55
N ARG A 47 -4.53 22.03 16.72
CA ARG A 47 -3.32 21.28 17.04
C ARG A 47 -2.34 21.23 15.86
N VAL A 48 -2.87 21.12 14.63
CA VAL A 48 -2.09 21.26 13.38
C VAL A 48 -1.41 22.62 13.31
N ASN A 49 -2.11 23.71 13.61
CA ASN A 49 -1.55 25.05 13.66
C ASN A 49 -0.42 25.16 14.71
N ARG A 50 -0.64 24.58 15.90
CA ARG A 50 0.37 24.55 16.98
C ARG A 50 1.60 23.74 16.58
N LEU A 51 1.41 22.57 15.95
CA LEU A 51 2.53 21.74 15.47
C LEU A 51 3.36 22.49 14.42
N ALA A 52 2.71 23.16 13.48
CA ALA A 52 3.41 23.99 12.48
C ALA A 52 4.22 25.13 13.15
N GLY A 53 3.64 25.78 14.18
CA GLY A 53 4.35 26.76 15.01
C GLY A 53 5.59 26.17 15.69
N ALA A 54 5.42 25.00 16.33
CA ALA A 54 6.51 24.31 17.02
C ALA A 54 7.65 23.90 16.06
N LEU A 55 7.31 23.33 14.91
CA LEU A 55 8.31 22.97 13.89
C LEU A 55 9.07 24.21 13.37
N ARG A 56 8.36 25.34 13.15
CA ARG A 56 8.99 26.61 12.78
C ARG A 56 9.92 27.13 13.89
N THR A 57 9.52 27.05 15.14
CA THR A 57 10.33 27.43 16.31
C THR A 57 11.57 26.55 16.44
N LEU A 58 11.49 25.28 16.03
CA LEU A 58 12.62 24.36 15.94
C LEU A 58 13.51 24.59 14.70
N GLY A 59 13.22 25.60 13.88
CA GLY A 59 14.03 25.99 12.72
C GLY A 59 13.73 25.24 11.43
N ILE A 60 12.58 24.56 11.32
CA ILE A 60 12.13 23.93 10.08
C ILE A 60 11.64 25.01 9.11
N VAL A 61 12.15 24.95 7.89
CA VAL A 61 11.84 25.87 6.80
C VAL A 61 11.28 25.10 5.58
N PRO A 62 10.66 25.80 4.61
CA PRO A 62 10.17 25.15 3.39
C PRO A 62 11.25 24.31 2.71
N GLY A 63 10.89 23.09 2.31
CA GLY A 63 11.77 22.10 1.69
C GLY A 63 12.55 21.21 2.66
N ASP A 64 12.56 21.49 3.97
CA ASP A 64 13.10 20.57 4.97
C ASP A 64 12.24 19.30 5.10
N ARG A 65 12.86 18.18 5.45
CA ARG A 65 12.15 16.93 5.71
C ARG A 65 11.95 16.76 7.20
N VAL A 66 10.70 16.47 7.55
CA VAL A 66 10.30 16.06 8.89
C VAL A 66 9.78 14.64 8.81
N ALA A 67 10.50 13.72 9.44
CA ALA A 67 10.13 12.31 9.43
C ALA A 67 9.09 11.98 10.51
N THR A 68 8.24 10.98 10.23
CA THR A 68 7.34 10.38 11.22
C THR A 68 7.58 8.89 11.31
N LEU A 69 7.80 8.38 12.51
CA LEU A 69 7.84 6.96 12.84
C LEU A 69 6.68 6.66 13.80
N CYS A 70 5.48 6.60 13.23
CA CYS A 70 4.22 6.63 13.97
C CYS A 70 3.25 5.56 13.48
N TRP A 71 2.38 5.11 14.38
CA TRP A 71 1.19 4.35 14.06
C TRP A 71 0.11 5.24 13.43
N ASN A 72 -1.03 4.63 13.07
CA ASN A 72 -2.19 5.37 12.57
C ASN A 72 -2.97 5.95 13.75
N HIS A 73 -2.75 7.21 14.09
CA HIS A 73 -3.43 7.93 15.18
C HIS A 73 -3.52 9.43 14.87
N GLN A 74 -4.22 10.19 15.71
CA GLN A 74 -4.49 11.60 15.52
C GLN A 74 -3.22 12.44 15.31
N GLU A 75 -2.20 12.26 16.15
CA GLU A 75 -0.96 13.06 16.09
C GLU A 75 -0.22 12.86 14.75
N HIS A 76 -0.35 11.67 14.15
CA HIS A 76 0.17 11.42 12.80
C HIS A 76 -0.64 12.16 11.73
N ILE A 77 -2.00 12.26 11.87
CA ILE A 77 -2.84 13.12 11.02
C ILE A 77 -2.45 14.60 11.18
N GLU A 78 -2.17 15.04 12.40
CA GLU A 78 -1.69 16.42 12.64
C GLU A 78 -0.39 16.69 11.86
N ALA A 79 0.55 15.75 11.85
CA ALA A 79 1.78 15.82 11.05
C ALA A 79 1.51 15.84 9.53
N TYR A 80 0.51 15.06 9.06
CA TYR A 80 0.11 15.01 7.65
C TYR A 80 -0.34 16.36 7.09
N PHE A 81 -0.86 17.23 7.94
CA PHE A 81 -1.25 18.58 7.54
C PHE A 81 -0.21 19.62 7.93
N ALA A 82 0.29 19.62 9.17
CA ALA A 82 1.19 20.65 9.64
C ALA A 82 2.47 20.76 8.79
N ILE A 83 3.10 19.63 8.49
CA ILE A 83 4.38 19.60 7.78
C ILE A 83 4.24 20.10 6.34
N PRO A 84 3.38 19.54 5.48
CA PRO A 84 3.28 20.04 4.11
C PRO A 84 2.65 21.44 4.04
N CYS A 85 1.67 21.79 4.86
CA CYS A 85 1.04 23.10 4.80
C CYS A 85 1.99 24.24 5.21
N MET A 86 3.06 24.00 5.97
CA MET A 86 4.11 24.98 6.22
C MET A 86 5.20 25.02 5.13
N GLY A 87 5.10 24.16 4.10
CA GLY A 87 6.03 24.03 2.98
C GLY A 87 7.18 23.04 3.22
N ALA A 88 7.21 22.35 4.35
CA ALA A 88 8.14 21.25 4.61
C ALA A 88 7.65 19.94 3.96
N VAL A 89 8.48 18.91 3.96
CA VAL A 89 8.17 17.62 3.33
C VAL A 89 7.98 16.56 4.41
N LEU A 90 6.79 15.98 4.48
CA LEU A 90 6.48 14.87 5.36
C LEU A 90 7.17 13.60 4.84
N HIS A 91 8.08 13.00 5.62
CA HIS A 91 8.67 11.71 5.31
C HIS A 91 8.15 10.63 6.24
N THR A 92 7.27 9.76 5.75
CA THR A 92 6.70 8.68 6.57
C THR A 92 7.61 7.46 6.56
N LEU A 93 8.23 7.17 7.71
CA LEU A 93 9.17 6.07 7.87
C LEU A 93 8.45 4.72 8.03
N ASN A 94 8.86 3.73 7.26
CA ASN A 94 8.32 2.39 7.37
C ASN A 94 8.90 1.68 8.60
N LEU A 95 8.08 1.53 9.64
CA LEU A 95 8.43 0.92 10.93
C LEU A 95 8.73 -0.59 10.86
N ARG A 96 8.56 -1.22 9.70
CA ARG A 96 8.85 -2.64 9.46
C ARG A 96 10.20 -2.85 8.76
N LEU A 97 10.93 -1.79 8.46
CA LEU A 97 12.26 -1.90 7.85
C LEU A 97 13.29 -2.42 8.86
N PRO A 98 14.29 -3.20 8.40
CA PRO A 98 15.47 -3.47 9.22
C PRO A 98 16.17 -2.17 9.62
N PRO A 99 16.81 -2.12 10.81
CA PRO A 99 17.48 -0.91 11.29
C PRO A 99 18.44 -0.27 10.27
N SER A 100 19.23 -1.07 9.56
CA SER A 100 20.19 -0.56 8.55
C SER A 100 19.50 0.19 7.40
N GLN A 101 18.36 -0.32 6.92
CA GLN A 101 17.58 0.36 5.87
C GLN A 101 16.86 1.59 6.41
N LEU A 102 16.42 1.57 7.67
CA LEU A 102 15.82 2.74 8.31
C LEU A 102 16.84 3.88 8.41
N ALA A 103 18.07 3.62 8.87
CA ALA A 103 19.15 4.62 8.88
C ALA A 103 19.46 5.13 7.46
N GLN A 104 19.50 4.24 6.47
CA GLN A 104 19.76 4.58 5.08
C GLN A 104 18.74 5.58 4.53
N ILE A 105 17.43 5.34 4.72
CA ILE A 105 16.39 6.25 4.18
C ILE A 105 16.35 7.58 4.92
N ILE A 106 16.57 7.61 6.25
CA ILE A 106 16.67 8.84 7.05
C ILE A 106 17.81 9.72 6.52
N ASN A 107 18.98 9.12 6.32
CA ASN A 107 20.16 9.84 5.81
C ASN A 107 20.00 10.27 4.34
N HIS A 108 19.42 9.41 3.50
CA HIS A 108 19.19 9.75 2.09
C HIS A 108 18.17 10.88 1.94
N ALA A 109 17.10 10.86 2.74
CA ALA A 109 16.12 11.95 2.79
C ALA A 109 16.68 13.21 3.46
N GLN A 110 17.74 13.09 4.29
CA GLN A 110 18.29 14.16 5.13
C GLN A 110 17.21 14.72 6.06
N ASP A 111 16.54 13.85 6.81
CA ASP A 111 15.52 14.23 7.79
C ASP A 111 16.15 15.07 8.91
N ARG A 112 15.55 16.24 9.24
CA ARG A 112 16.04 17.14 10.29
C ARG A 112 15.35 16.92 11.64
N VAL A 113 14.07 16.57 11.61
CA VAL A 113 13.28 16.26 12.80
C VAL A 113 12.63 14.90 12.61
N VAL A 114 12.57 14.08 13.65
CA VAL A 114 11.81 12.84 13.68
C VAL A 114 10.74 12.94 14.75
N ILE A 115 9.48 12.77 14.36
CA ILE A 115 8.35 12.57 15.28
C ILE A 115 8.15 11.07 15.43
N VAL A 116 8.22 10.56 16.66
CA VAL A 116 8.21 9.11 16.93
C VAL A 116 7.27 8.77 18.06
N ASP A 117 6.51 7.67 17.91
CA ASP A 117 5.74 7.10 19.02
C ASP A 117 6.68 6.52 20.08
N ASP A 118 6.33 6.68 21.36
CA ASP A 118 7.08 6.12 22.48
C ASP A 118 7.30 4.61 22.34
N SER A 119 6.31 3.88 21.86
CA SER A 119 6.39 2.44 21.61
C SER A 119 7.33 2.05 20.47
N LEU A 120 7.66 2.98 19.57
CA LEU A 120 8.60 2.81 18.45
C LEU A 120 9.98 3.46 18.72
N ALA A 121 10.11 4.17 19.83
CA ALA A 121 11.37 4.80 20.25
C ALA A 121 12.57 3.82 20.31
N PRO A 122 12.43 2.56 20.77
CA PRO A 122 13.52 1.59 20.72
C PRO A 122 14.03 1.28 19.31
N LEU A 123 13.15 1.29 18.30
CA LEU A 123 13.55 1.08 16.90
C LEU A 123 14.38 2.28 16.41
N LEU A 124 13.95 3.51 16.67
CA LEU A 124 14.71 4.71 16.32
C LEU A 124 16.04 4.76 17.07
N ALA A 125 16.05 4.45 18.36
CA ALA A 125 17.27 4.43 19.19
C ALA A 125 18.35 3.47 18.66
N SER A 126 17.94 2.39 17.98
CA SER A 126 18.89 1.45 17.39
C SER A 126 19.67 2.01 16.19
N VAL A 127 19.28 3.16 15.64
CA VAL A 127 19.86 3.74 14.42
C VAL A 127 20.21 5.22 14.54
N ILE A 128 19.72 5.94 15.54
CA ILE A 128 19.80 7.40 15.63
C ILE A 128 21.24 7.93 15.57
N ASP A 129 22.19 7.22 16.17
CA ASP A 129 23.63 7.59 16.15
C ASP A 129 24.23 7.53 14.74
N GLN A 130 23.56 6.87 13.79
CA GLN A 130 23.95 6.78 12.38
C GLN A 130 23.24 7.84 11.53
N CYS A 131 22.30 8.61 12.09
CA CYS A 131 21.44 9.56 11.39
C CYS A 131 21.92 11.01 11.62
N ALA A 132 23.04 11.38 10.98
CA ALA A 132 23.72 12.66 11.23
C ALA A 132 22.89 13.91 10.89
N SER A 133 21.87 13.79 10.04
CA SER A 133 20.99 14.91 9.66
C SER A 133 19.91 15.22 10.71
N VAL A 134 19.62 14.28 11.62
CA VAL A 134 18.56 14.44 12.63
C VAL A 134 19.04 15.36 13.74
N GLU A 135 18.40 16.51 13.88
CA GLU A 135 18.75 17.54 14.87
C GLU A 135 17.88 17.43 16.13
N LYS A 136 16.61 17.00 15.99
CA LYS A 136 15.64 16.90 17.08
C LYS A 136 14.74 15.67 16.93
N VAL A 137 14.38 15.10 18.07
CA VAL A 137 13.39 14.01 18.17
C VAL A 137 12.23 14.48 19.03
N ILE A 138 11.01 14.37 18.49
CA ILE A 138 9.75 14.69 19.18
C ILE A 138 9.04 13.37 19.47
N VAL A 139 8.71 13.10 20.73
CA VAL A 139 8.08 11.86 21.16
C VAL A 139 6.60 12.05 21.38
N VAL A 140 5.79 11.24 20.72
CA VAL A 140 4.34 11.10 20.93
C VAL A 140 4.11 10.00 21.98
N GLY A 141 3.22 10.27 22.93
CA GLY A 141 2.94 9.36 24.04
C GLY A 141 3.60 9.80 25.34
N SER A 142 3.38 9.00 26.39
CA SER A 142 3.87 9.28 27.75
C SER A 142 4.83 8.20 28.28
N GLY A 143 5.17 7.21 27.46
CA GLY A 143 6.08 6.13 27.80
C GLY A 143 7.52 6.64 28.00
N ALA A 144 8.26 5.96 28.87
CA ALA A 144 9.67 6.25 29.05
C ALA A 144 10.47 5.88 27.80
N VAL A 145 11.24 6.82 27.27
CA VAL A 145 12.13 6.58 26.13
C VAL A 145 13.60 6.61 26.57
N SER A 146 14.43 5.79 25.97
CA SER A 146 15.87 5.73 26.22
C SER A 146 16.64 5.57 24.92
N GLY A 147 17.91 5.97 24.92
CA GLY A 147 18.81 5.80 23.78
C GLY A 147 18.62 6.83 22.65
N LEU A 148 17.79 7.87 22.85
CA LEU A 148 17.55 8.93 21.86
C LEU A 148 18.22 10.27 22.20
N GLY A 149 18.99 10.32 23.32
CA GLY A 149 19.54 11.58 23.81
C GLY A 149 18.46 12.53 24.34
N GLU A 150 18.61 13.82 24.04
CA GLU A 150 17.61 14.83 24.39
C GLU A 150 16.40 14.72 23.48
N THR A 151 15.20 14.50 24.03
CA THR A 151 13.94 14.42 23.31
C THR A 151 12.95 15.49 23.76
N LEU A 152 12.03 15.84 22.90
CA LEU A 152 10.97 16.79 23.17
C LEU A 152 9.63 16.05 23.26
N ALA A 153 8.82 16.31 24.29
CA ALA A 153 7.48 15.74 24.38
C ALA A 153 6.51 16.46 23.43
N TYR A 154 5.80 15.72 22.60
CA TYR A 154 4.89 16.23 21.58
C TYR A 154 3.90 17.26 22.17
N GLU A 155 3.17 16.87 23.22
CA GLU A 155 2.18 17.74 23.86
C GLU A 155 2.80 19.02 24.44
N THR A 156 4.03 18.95 24.93
CA THR A 156 4.75 20.11 25.47
C THR A 156 5.10 21.12 24.39
N VAL A 157 5.60 20.64 23.25
CA VAL A 157 6.03 21.57 22.17
C VAL A 157 4.84 22.22 21.48
N ILE A 158 3.73 21.51 21.29
CA ILE A 158 2.53 22.10 20.70
C ILE A 158 1.79 23.01 21.67
N ALA A 159 1.80 22.72 22.98
CA ALA A 159 1.15 23.57 23.98
C ALA A 159 1.80 24.95 24.11
N ALA A 160 3.08 25.07 23.75
CA ALA A 160 3.81 26.34 23.78
C ALA A 160 3.41 27.31 22.65
N GLU A 161 2.73 26.84 21.63
CA GLU A 161 2.42 27.60 20.42
C GLU A 161 0.93 28.06 20.39
N PRO A 162 0.62 29.17 19.72
CA PRO A 162 -0.75 29.63 19.55
C PRO A 162 -1.60 28.67 18.68
N PRO A 163 -2.93 28.63 18.83
CA PRO A 163 -3.81 27.76 18.05
C PRO A 163 -4.03 28.23 16.60
N THR A 164 -3.29 29.23 16.17
CA THR A 164 -3.35 29.84 14.84
C THR A 164 -1.97 29.84 14.20
N PHE A 165 -1.90 29.63 12.89
CA PHE A 165 -0.67 29.69 12.13
C PHE A 165 -0.91 30.43 10.80
N GLU A 166 0.02 31.29 10.41
CA GLU A 166 -0.02 31.94 9.11
C GLU A 166 0.65 31.03 8.07
N TRP A 167 -0.19 30.37 7.27
CA TRP A 167 0.26 29.45 6.25
C TRP A 167 0.93 30.21 5.09
N PRO A 168 2.17 29.84 4.72
CA PRO A 168 2.85 30.47 3.59
C PRO A 168 2.17 30.12 2.26
N PRO A 169 2.35 30.95 1.22
CA PRO A 169 1.98 30.56 -0.13
C PRO A 169 2.83 29.34 -0.58
N ILE A 170 2.18 28.35 -1.17
CA ILE A 170 2.80 27.10 -1.58
C ILE A 170 2.79 27.02 -3.12
N ASP A 171 3.93 26.72 -3.74
CA ASP A 171 3.95 26.23 -5.12
C ASP A 171 3.41 24.80 -5.14
N GLU A 172 2.32 24.58 -5.86
CA GLU A 172 1.66 23.27 -5.97
C GLU A 172 2.58 22.15 -6.51
N ARG A 173 3.69 22.51 -7.17
CA ARG A 173 4.68 21.56 -7.69
C ARG A 173 5.77 21.20 -6.70
N SER A 174 5.87 21.93 -5.57
CA SER A 174 6.82 21.58 -4.52
C SER A 174 6.48 20.25 -3.87
N ALA A 175 7.48 19.55 -3.36
CA ALA A 175 7.28 18.32 -2.63
C ALA A 175 6.50 18.57 -1.33
N ALA A 176 5.50 17.77 -1.06
CA ALA A 176 4.64 17.81 0.12
C ALA A 176 4.90 16.63 1.05
N SER A 177 5.10 15.45 0.47
CA SER A 177 5.39 14.24 1.22
C SER A 177 6.30 13.31 0.44
N MET A 178 6.90 12.34 1.13
CA MET A 178 7.82 11.37 0.57
C MET A 178 7.58 10.00 1.19
N CYS A 179 7.58 8.95 0.36
CA CYS A 179 7.61 7.56 0.79
C CYS A 179 8.73 6.81 0.09
N TYR A 180 9.33 5.83 0.78
CA TYR A 180 10.32 4.95 0.16
C TYR A 180 9.71 3.62 -0.24
N THR A 181 10.09 3.16 -1.44
CA THR A 181 9.75 1.80 -1.88
C THR A 181 10.60 0.79 -1.14
N THR A 182 10.01 -0.33 -0.77
CA THR A 182 10.74 -1.49 -0.23
C THR A 182 11.14 -2.41 -1.38
N GLY A 183 11.99 -1.92 -2.28
CA GLY A 183 12.37 -2.64 -3.48
C GLY A 183 12.87 -4.06 -3.17
N THR A 184 12.23 -5.06 -3.76
CA THR A 184 12.66 -6.48 -3.65
C THR A 184 14.00 -6.75 -4.35
N THR A 185 14.59 -5.74 -5.01
CA THR A 185 15.75 -5.89 -5.89
C THR A 185 16.90 -4.92 -5.68
N GLY A 186 16.84 -4.04 -4.66
CA GLY A 186 17.86 -3.02 -4.46
C GLY A 186 17.61 -2.14 -3.26
N ASP A 187 18.36 -1.06 -3.14
CA ASP A 187 18.18 -0.06 -2.12
C ASP A 187 16.81 0.62 -2.22
N PRO A 188 16.21 1.03 -1.09
CA PRO A 188 14.95 1.76 -1.07
C PRO A 188 15.04 3.03 -1.94
N LYS A 189 14.02 3.26 -2.78
CA LYS A 189 13.95 4.45 -3.64
C LYS A 189 12.89 5.40 -3.14
N GLY A 190 13.24 6.67 -2.94
CA GLY A 190 12.32 7.72 -2.50
C GLY A 190 11.43 8.22 -3.65
N VAL A 191 10.13 8.32 -3.40
CA VAL A 191 9.16 8.99 -4.27
C VAL A 191 8.66 10.22 -3.54
N ALA A 192 8.89 11.39 -4.10
CA ALA A 192 8.43 12.67 -3.56
C ALA A 192 7.14 13.10 -4.26
N TYR A 193 6.05 13.18 -3.51
CA TYR A 193 4.75 13.62 -3.99
C TYR A 193 4.64 15.14 -3.88
N SER A 194 4.15 15.80 -4.94
CA SER A 194 3.89 17.23 -4.91
C SER A 194 2.53 17.52 -4.25
N HIS A 195 2.33 18.76 -3.79
CA HIS A 195 1.01 19.24 -3.35
C HIS A 195 -0.06 18.99 -4.40
N ARG A 196 0.24 19.33 -5.66
CA ARG A 196 -0.64 19.10 -6.81
C ARG A 196 -1.01 17.61 -6.97
N SER A 197 -0.02 16.71 -6.89
CA SER A 197 -0.29 15.28 -7.07
C SER A 197 -1.17 14.72 -5.95
N VAL A 198 -0.93 15.11 -4.70
CA VAL A 198 -1.76 14.72 -3.54
C VAL A 198 -3.17 15.29 -3.65
N TYR A 199 -3.31 16.56 -4.06
CA TYR A 199 -4.61 17.20 -4.26
C TYR A 199 -5.45 16.44 -5.30
N LEU A 200 -4.90 16.23 -6.50
CA LEU A 200 -5.60 15.54 -7.59
C LEU A 200 -5.89 14.06 -7.26
N HIS A 201 -4.94 13.39 -6.60
CA HIS A 201 -5.14 12.02 -6.12
C HIS A 201 -6.26 11.93 -5.08
N SER A 202 -6.40 12.92 -4.18
CA SER A 202 -7.50 12.97 -3.20
C SER A 202 -8.87 13.06 -3.88
N PHE A 203 -8.98 13.83 -4.96
CA PHE A 203 -10.20 13.87 -5.78
C PHE A 203 -10.47 12.55 -6.51
N ALA A 204 -9.41 11.89 -7.01
CA ALA A 204 -9.55 10.56 -7.61
C ALA A 204 -10.01 9.50 -6.59
N VAL A 205 -9.45 9.52 -5.39
CA VAL A 205 -9.85 8.63 -4.27
C VAL A 205 -11.30 8.89 -3.87
N TRP A 206 -11.67 10.17 -3.64
CA TRP A 206 -13.04 10.56 -3.34
C TRP A 206 -14.04 10.02 -4.37
N GLY A 207 -13.83 10.34 -5.65
CA GLY A 207 -14.76 9.93 -6.71
C GLY A 207 -14.79 8.42 -6.93
N THR A 208 -13.63 7.75 -6.84
CA THR A 208 -13.50 6.31 -7.06
C THR A 208 -14.10 5.50 -5.91
N PHE A 209 -13.84 5.89 -4.65
CA PHE A 209 -14.34 5.18 -3.48
C PHE A 209 -15.72 5.69 -3.02
N ARG A 210 -16.25 6.72 -3.69
CA ARG A 210 -17.58 7.31 -3.41
C ARG A 210 -17.70 7.77 -1.96
N LEU A 211 -16.67 8.44 -1.46
CA LEU A 211 -16.65 8.97 -0.09
C LEU A 211 -17.56 10.19 0.05
N ASP A 212 -18.11 10.39 1.22
CA ASP A 212 -18.93 11.55 1.57
C ASP A 212 -18.84 11.85 3.08
N ASP A 213 -19.56 12.89 3.55
CA ASP A 213 -19.60 13.33 4.93
C ASP A 213 -20.38 12.39 5.88
N THR A 214 -21.10 11.40 5.34
CA THR A 214 -21.72 10.34 6.14
C THR A 214 -20.78 9.15 6.34
N GLY A 215 -19.63 9.17 5.67
CA GLY A 215 -18.63 8.11 5.69
C GLY A 215 -17.85 8.06 7.01
N ARG A 216 -17.57 6.84 7.48
CA ARG A 216 -16.70 6.55 8.62
C ARG A 216 -15.59 5.62 8.12
N LEU A 217 -14.38 6.19 7.91
CA LEU A 217 -13.29 5.53 7.21
C LEU A 217 -12.34 4.84 8.20
N LEU A 218 -12.38 3.52 8.30
CA LEU A 218 -11.40 2.76 9.07
C LEU A 218 -10.10 2.63 8.27
N ILE A 219 -9.07 3.35 8.67
CA ILE A 219 -7.77 3.42 8.01
C ILE A 219 -6.82 2.38 8.58
N ILE A 220 -6.94 1.12 8.10
CA ILE A 220 -6.06 0.00 8.47
C ILE A 220 -4.72 0.08 7.73
N VAL A 221 -4.74 0.58 6.49
CA VAL A 221 -3.50 0.74 5.70
C VAL A 221 -2.54 1.64 6.46
N PRO A 222 -1.28 1.21 6.68
CA PRO A 222 -0.34 2.01 7.44
C PRO A 222 -0.12 3.39 6.80
N MET A 223 -0.15 4.44 7.63
CA MET A 223 0.07 5.82 7.18
C MET A 223 1.49 6.02 6.65
N PHE A 224 2.45 5.18 7.05
CA PHE A 224 3.80 5.20 6.49
C PHE A 224 3.91 4.52 5.11
N HIS A 225 2.86 3.88 4.60
CA HIS A 225 2.89 3.20 3.30
C HIS A 225 1.98 3.94 2.31
N VAL A 226 2.60 4.63 1.38
CA VAL A 226 1.92 5.44 0.32
C VAL A 226 0.83 6.33 0.92
N ASN A 227 1.15 6.96 2.06
CA ASN A 227 0.27 7.87 2.80
C ASN A 227 -1.15 7.29 3.03
N ALA A 228 -1.24 6.02 3.50
CA ALA A 228 -2.50 5.30 3.71
C ALA A 228 -3.43 5.34 2.48
N TRP A 229 -2.87 5.22 1.28
CA TRP A 229 -3.57 5.26 -0.01
C TRP A 229 -4.33 6.57 -0.26
N GLY A 230 -3.90 7.68 0.37
CA GLY A 230 -4.50 9.00 0.23
C GLY A 230 -5.83 9.16 0.96
N THR A 231 -6.30 8.13 1.66
CA THR A 231 -7.58 8.18 2.39
C THR A 231 -7.64 9.24 3.48
N PRO A 232 -6.55 9.59 4.22
CA PRO A 232 -6.58 10.68 5.18
C PRO A 232 -6.93 12.02 4.55
N TYR A 233 -6.29 12.37 3.44
CA TYR A 233 -6.54 13.63 2.73
C TYR A 233 -7.94 13.67 2.08
N ALA A 234 -8.32 12.56 1.43
CA ALA A 234 -9.63 12.48 0.79
C ALA A 234 -10.78 12.51 1.80
N GLY A 235 -10.66 11.77 2.91
CA GLY A 235 -11.67 11.76 3.96
C GLY A 235 -11.81 13.12 4.67
N TRP A 236 -10.68 13.77 4.99
CA TRP A 236 -10.69 15.13 5.54
C TRP A 236 -11.37 16.13 4.60
N MET A 237 -11.04 16.04 3.29
CA MET A 237 -11.59 16.93 2.27
C MET A 237 -13.12 16.86 2.19
N VAL A 238 -13.72 15.69 2.39
CA VAL A 238 -15.17 15.48 2.24
C VAL A 238 -15.92 15.35 3.55
N GLY A 239 -15.23 15.53 4.70
CA GLY A 239 -15.85 15.50 6.01
C GLY A 239 -16.18 14.10 6.54
N SER A 240 -15.59 13.03 5.97
CA SER A 240 -15.74 11.69 6.55
C SER A 240 -15.00 11.59 7.87
N ASP A 241 -15.58 10.89 8.86
CA ASP A 241 -14.84 10.56 10.08
C ASP A 241 -13.65 9.64 9.77
N LEU A 242 -12.49 9.89 10.39
CA LEU A 242 -11.30 9.09 10.20
C LEU A 242 -11.04 8.22 11.44
N LEU A 243 -11.20 6.91 11.29
CA LEU A 243 -11.04 5.93 12.36
C LEU A 243 -9.64 5.30 12.26
N LEU A 244 -8.84 5.48 13.28
CA LEU A 244 -7.42 5.16 13.31
C LEU A 244 -7.15 4.08 14.36
N PRO A 245 -6.77 2.86 13.96
CA PRO A 245 -6.65 1.71 14.86
C PRO A 245 -5.37 1.72 15.71
N GLY A 246 -4.50 2.72 15.58
CA GLY A 246 -3.23 2.76 16.28
C GLY A 246 -2.36 1.55 15.96
N ARG A 247 -1.80 0.94 17.00
CA ARG A 247 -1.03 -0.32 16.92
C ARG A 247 -1.89 -1.59 16.95
N PHE A 248 -3.21 -1.46 17.12
CA PHE A 248 -4.15 -2.57 17.36
C PHE A 248 -4.66 -3.15 16.04
N LEU A 249 -3.74 -3.64 15.21
CA LEU A 249 -4.03 -4.21 13.88
C LEU A 249 -4.29 -5.72 13.90
N GLN A 250 -4.27 -6.37 15.07
CA GLN A 250 -4.65 -7.77 15.20
C GLN A 250 -6.16 -7.94 15.02
N PRO A 251 -6.62 -9.10 14.52
CA PRO A 251 -8.04 -9.31 14.18
C PRO A 251 -9.00 -8.99 15.31
N GLN A 252 -8.69 -9.35 16.55
CA GLN A 252 -9.52 -9.04 17.72
C GLN A 252 -9.65 -7.53 17.92
N GLY A 253 -8.51 -6.80 17.98
CA GLY A 253 -8.53 -5.34 18.20
C GLY A 253 -9.25 -4.60 17.09
N LEU A 254 -9.09 -5.03 15.84
CA LEU A 254 -9.83 -4.46 14.70
C LEU A 254 -11.33 -4.74 14.83
N CYS A 255 -11.73 -5.97 15.20
CA CYS A 255 -13.12 -6.33 15.38
C CYS A 255 -13.77 -5.53 16.51
N ASP A 256 -13.09 -5.37 17.65
CA ASP A 256 -13.57 -4.58 18.78
C ASP A 256 -13.79 -3.11 18.39
N PHE A 257 -12.82 -2.52 17.69
CA PHE A 257 -12.92 -1.16 17.20
C PHE A 257 -14.05 -0.97 16.18
N ILE A 258 -14.22 -1.94 15.24
CA ILE A 258 -15.33 -1.94 14.27
C ILE A 258 -16.69 -2.00 14.98
N GLN A 259 -16.82 -2.83 16.00
CA GLN A 259 -18.08 -2.95 16.77
C GLN A 259 -18.41 -1.68 17.54
N GLN A 260 -17.41 -1.03 18.15
CA GLN A 260 -17.57 0.21 18.89
C GLN A 260 -17.92 1.37 17.97
N GLU A 261 -17.15 1.57 16.90
CA GLU A 261 -17.18 2.80 16.13
C GLU A 261 -17.92 2.69 14.79
N ARG A 262 -18.38 1.50 14.44
CA ARG A 262 -19.28 1.28 13.30
C ARG A 262 -18.80 1.91 11.98
N PRO A 263 -17.53 1.69 11.51
CA PRO A 263 -17.05 2.21 10.23
C PRO A 263 -17.92 1.72 9.07
N THR A 264 -18.02 2.55 8.03
CA THR A 264 -18.78 2.23 6.81
C THR A 264 -17.88 1.77 5.66
N PHE A 265 -16.60 2.16 5.70
CA PHE A 265 -15.61 1.88 4.67
C PHE A 265 -14.27 1.47 5.32
N THR A 266 -13.54 0.57 4.66
CA THR A 266 -12.16 0.26 4.99
C THR A 266 -11.33 -0.10 3.76
N GLY A 267 -10.02 -0.20 3.93
CA GLY A 267 -9.11 -0.73 2.91
C GLY A 267 -7.98 -1.51 3.55
N GLY A 268 -7.45 -2.51 2.85
CA GLY A 268 -6.37 -3.30 3.40
C GLY A 268 -5.73 -4.25 2.39
N VAL A 269 -4.66 -4.91 2.82
CA VAL A 269 -4.02 -5.98 2.05
C VAL A 269 -4.74 -7.32 2.29
N PRO A 270 -4.67 -8.29 1.35
CA PRO A 270 -5.38 -9.57 1.48
C PRO A 270 -5.11 -10.29 2.80
N THR A 271 -3.89 -10.25 3.32
CA THR A 271 -3.53 -10.94 4.57
C THR A 271 -4.29 -10.42 5.79
N ILE A 272 -4.46 -9.11 5.91
CA ILE A 272 -5.21 -8.49 7.02
C ILE A 272 -6.71 -8.79 6.87
N LEU A 273 -7.25 -8.63 5.66
CA LEU A 273 -8.66 -8.87 5.40
C LEU A 273 -9.04 -10.35 5.55
N THR A 274 -8.17 -11.28 5.15
CA THR A 274 -8.37 -12.72 5.40
C THR A 274 -8.33 -13.03 6.90
N ALA A 275 -7.41 -12.45 7.64
CA ALA A 275 -7.32 -12.66 9.09
C ALA A 275 -8.58 -12.13 9.81
N LEU A 276 -9.10 -10.97 9.42
CA LEU A 276 -10.35 -10.42 9.95
C LEU A 276 -11.55 -11.33 9.62
N LEU A 277 -11.68 -11.80 8.36
CA LEU A 277 -12.73 -12.74 7.94
C LEU A 277 -12.72 -14.01 8.80
N ASN A 278 -11.55 -14.65 8.94
CA ASN A 278 -11.40 -15.86 9.72
C ASN A 278 -11.75 -15.65 11.20
N HIS A 279 -11.37 -14.50 11.75
CA HIS A 279 -11.70 -14.13 13.12
C HIS A 279 -13.21 -13.99 13.32
N VAL A 280 -13.88 -13.23 12.45
CA VAL A 280 -15.35 -13.05 12.48
C VAL A 280 -16.09 -14.38 12.34
N GLN A 281 -15.66 -15.25 11.42
CA GLN A 281 -16.25 -16.58 11.26
C GLN A 281 -16.10 -17.46 12.51
N THR A 282 -14.99 -17.30 13.25
CA THR A 282 -14.69 -18.13 14.43
C THR A 282 -15.35 -17.60 15.70
N THR A 283 -15.41 -16.27 15.87
CA THR A 283 -15.87 -15.61 17.10
C THR A 283 -17.29 -15.07 17.02
N GLY A 284 -17.84 -14.87 15.81
CA GLY A 284 -19.13 -14.23 15.58
C GLY A 284 -19.12 -12.71 15.73
N GLY A 285 -17.95 -12.06 15.58
CA GLY A 285 -17.83 -10.60 15.68
C GLY A 285 -18.66 -9.85 14.63
N ASP A 286 -19.24 -8.70 15.00
CA ASP A 286 -20.10 -7.89 14.12
C ASP A 286 -19.28 -6.85 13.34
N VAL A 287 -19.15 -7.03 12.04
CA VAL A 287 -18.53 -6.09 11.09
C VAL A 287 -19.55 -5.54 10.08
N SER A 288 -20.84 -5.72 10.30
CA SER A 288 -21.94 -5.40 9.36
C SER A 288 -22.10 -3.91 9.05
N SER A 289 -21.47 -3.04 9.83
CA SER A 289 -21.43 -1.59 9.55
C SER A 289 -20.64 -1.27 8.29
N ILE A 290 -19.57 -2.05 7.99
CA ILE A 290 -18.78 -1.88 6.78
C ILE A 290 -19.63 -2.28 5.57
N LYS A 291 -19.77 -1.37 4.62
CA LYS A 291 -20.50 -1.61 3.36
C LYS A 291 -19.53 -1.96 2.23
N THR A 292 -18.37 -1.33 2.25
CA THR A 292 -17.37 -1.44 1.19
C THR A 292 -15.99 -1.60 1.78
N ALA A 293 -15.20 -2.47 1.18
CA ALA A 293 -13.78 -2.58 1.46
C ALA A 293 -12.98 -2.56 0.15
N VAL A 294 -11.78 -1.94 0.19
CA VAL A 294 -10.83 -1.94 -0.93
C VAL A 294 -9.66 -2.84 -0.58
N CYS A 295 -9.33 -3.76 -1.49
CA CYS A 295 -8.22 -4.68 -1.32
C CYS A 295 -7.17 -4.49 -2.42
N GLY A 296 -5.91 -4.33 -2.02
CA GLY A 296 -4.80 -4.13 -2.96
C GLY A 296 -3.44 -4.42 -2.34
N GLY A 297 -2.38 -4.03 -3.05
CA GLY A 297 -1.00 -4.24 -2.60
C GLY A 297 -0.42 -5.61 -2.95
N SER A 298 -1.24 -6.62 -3.23
CA SER A 298 -0.89 -7.91 -3.82
C SER A 298 -2.11 -8.48 -4.55
N ALA A 299 -1.95 -9.63 -5.23
CA ALA A 299 -3.06 -10.32 -5.89
C ALA A 299 -4.16 -10.64 -4.87
N VAL A 300 -5.42 -10.36 -5.23
CA VAL A 300 -6.60 -10.60 -4.39
C VAL A 300 -7.28 -11.89 -4.84
N PRO A 301 -7.33 -12.94 -4.02
CA PRO A 301 -8.01 -14.17 -4.39
C PRO A 301 -9.51 -13.95 -4.64
N ALA A 302 -10.03 -14.49 -5.74
CA ALA A 302 -11.48 -14.44 -6.04
C ALA A 302 -12.32 -15.04 -4.91
N THR A 303 -11.79 -16.07 -4.23
CA THR A 303 -12.41 -16.67 -3.04
C THR A 303 -12.57 -15.70 -1.88
N LEU A 304 -11.63 -14.77 -1.68
CA LEU A 304 -11.72 -13.73 -0.65
C LEU A 304 -12.80 -12.71 -1.02
N ILE A 305 -12.87 -12.29 -2.29
CA ILE A 305 -13.90 -11.37 -2.80
C ILE A 305 -15.30 -11.98 -2.59
N ALA A 306 -15.46 -13.25 -2.97
CA ALA A 306 -16.71 -13.98 -2.78
C ALA A 306 -17.08 -14.11 -1.29
N ALA A 307 -16.12 -14.47 -0.42
CA ALA A 307 -16.38 -14.66 1.00
C ALA A 307 -16.79 -13.35 1.71
N TYR A 308 -16.20 -12.22 1.34
CA TYR A 308 -16.60 -10.92 1.87
C TYR A 308 -18.06 -10.58 1.53
N ARG A 309 -18.48 -10.85 0.29
CA ARG A 309 -19.86 -10.65 -0.15
C ARG A 309 -20.81 -11.65 0.52
N ASP A 310 -20.50 -12.95 0.44
CA ASP A 310 -21.45 -14.02 0.76
C ASP A 310 -21.54 -14.29 2.28
N VAL A 311 -20.47 -14.04 3.04
CA VAL A 311 -20.40 -14.26 4.49
C VAL A 311 -20.62 -12.99 5.29
N LEU A 312 -19.98 -11.88 4.87
CA LEU A 312 -19.99 -10.61 5.63
C LEU A 312 -20.99 -9.60 5.07
N GLY A 313 -21.50 -9.76 3.86
CA GLY A 313 -22.33 -8.77 3.19
C GLY A 313 -21.59 -7.50 2.78
N ILE A 314 -20.25 -7.57 2.66
CA ILE A 314 -19.38 -6.45 2.35
C ILE A 314 -18.95 -6.51 0.88
N GLU A 315 -19.09 -5.42 0.13
CA GLU A 315 -18.52 -5.32 -1.21
C GLU A 315 -17.00 -5.15 -1.14
N LEU A 316 -16.25 -6.14 -1.59
CA LEU A 316 -14.80 -6.08 -1.68
C LEU A 316 -14.37 -5.69 -3.10
N TRP A 317 -13.69 -4.55 -3.25
CA TRP A 317 -13.18 -4.05 -4.52
C TRP A 317 -11.67 -4.26 -4.61
N GLN A 318 -11.22 -4.92 -5.67
CA GLN A 318 -9.80 -5.00 -5.96
C GLN A 318 -9.30 -3.69 -6.56
N ALA A 319 -8.18 -3.18 -6.05
CA ALA A 319 -7.48 -2.03 -6.60
C ALA A 319 -6.00 -2.36 -6.83
N TRP A 320 -5.41 -1.71 -7.83
CA TRP A 320 -3.97 -1.81 -8.07
C TRP A 320 -3.36 -0.42 -8.15
N GLY A 321 -2.14 -0.39 -7.68
CA GLY A 321 -1.25 0.75 -7.71
C GLY A 321 0.03 0.47 -6.94
N MET A 322 0.90 1.45 -6.88
CA MET A 322 2.23 1.33 -6.29
C MET A 322 2.66 2.66 -5.68
N THR A 323 3.77 2.69 -4.97
CA THR A 323 4.32 3.92 -4.39
C THR A 323 4.47 5.00 -5.46
N GLU A 324 4.90 4.61 -6.64
CA GLU A 324 5.12 5.46 -7.80
C GLU A 324 3.83 6.01 -8.44
N THR A 325 2.65 5.49 -8.06
CA THR A 325 1.33 5.96 -8.55
C THR A 325 0.44 6.56 -7.47
N SER A 326 0.93 6.84 -6.26
CA SER A 326 0.33 7.61 -5.15
C SER A 326 -0.87 7.05 -4.34
N PRO A 327 -1.38 5.82 -4.32
CA PRO A 327 -1.02 4.74 -5.20
C PRO A 327 -2.02 4.44 -6.33
N ILE A 328 -3.26 4.97 -6.34
CA ILE A 328 -4.35 4.41 -7.14
C ILE A 328 -4.13 4.60 -8.65
N ALA A 329 -4.14 3.47 -9.37
CA ALA A 329 -4.10 3.45 -10.83
C ALA A 329 -5.29 2.71 -11.45
N THR A 330 -5.73 1.58 -10.87
CA THR A 330 -6.91 0.85 -11.37
C THR A 330 -7.83 0.40 -10.24
N ILE A 331 -9.10 0.14 -10.58
CA ILE A 331 -10.09 -0.45 -9.69
C ILE A 331 -11.03 -1.39 -10.47
N ALA A 332 -11.44 -2.48 -9.83
CA ALA A 332 -12.21 -3.57 -10.43
C ALA A 332 -13.72 -3.42 -10.18
N PHE A 333 -14.36 -2.49 -10.88
CA PHE A 333 -15.82 -2.40 -10.91
C PHE A 333 -16.38 -3.16 -12.11
N PRO A 334 -17.42 -4.03 -11.95
CA PRO A 334 -18.12 -4.61 -13.07
C PRO A 334 -18.72 -3.53 -14.00
N PRO A 335 -18.81 -3.77 -15.32
CA PRO A 335 -19.50 -2.88 -16.23
C PRO A 335 -20.97 -2.69 -15.83
N LYS A 336 -21.53 -1.53 -16.14
CA LYS A 336 -22.96 -1.29 -15.92
C LYS A 336 -23.81 -2.34 -16.64
N GLY A 337 -24.75 -2.97 -15.92
CA GLY A 337 -25.65 -3.98 -16.45
C GLY A 337 -25.05 -5.39 -16.53
N THR A 338 -23.89 -5.63 -15.92
CA THR A 338 -23.38 -7.01 -15.73
C THR A 338 -24.35 -7.79 -14.87
N ALA A 339 -24.69 -9.02 -15.29
CA ALA A 339 -25.50 -9.93 -14.49
C ALA A 339 -24.73 -10.35 -13.22
N PRO A 340 -25.42 -10.56 -12.07
CA PRO A 340 -24.77 -10.90 -10.81
C PRO A 340 -23.84 -12.12 -10.90
N GLU A 341 -24.20 -13.14 -11.69
CA GLU A 341 -23.40 -14.34 -11.94
C GLU A 341 -22.10 -14.07 -12.70
N ASP A 342 -22.05 -13.00 -13.51
CA ASP A 342 -20.89 -12.63 -14.30
C ASP A 342 -20.00 -11.58 -13.62
N GLU A 343 -20.44 -10.97 -12.52
CA GLU A 343 -19.66 -9.89 -11.86
C GLU A 343 -18.26 -10.33 -11.44
N MET A 344 -18.12 -11.59 -11.00
CA MET A 344 -16.83 -12.11 -10.53
C MET A 344 -15.79 -12.14 -11.64
N ILE A 345 -16.18 -12.25 -12.92
CA ILE A 345 -15.28 -12.17 -14.07
C ILE A 345 -14.51 -10.83 -14.08
N TYR A 346 -15.16 -9.76 -13.63
CA TYR A 346 -14.58 -8.41 -13.59
C TYR A 346 -13.97 -8.08 -12.23
N ARG A 347 -14.60 -8.50 -11.12
CA ARG A 347 -14.15 -8.23 -9.76
C ARG A 347 -12.81 -8.89 -9.43
N SER A 348 -12.50 -10.02 -10.06
CA SER A 348 -11.23 -10.75 -9.90
C SER A 348 -10.09 -10.21 -10.78
N LYS A 349 -10.38 -9.31 -11.73
CA LYS A 349 -9.35 -8.64 -12.53
C LYS A 349 -8.69 -7.51 -11.72
N THR A 350 -7.54 -7.04 -12.19
CA THR A 350 -6.85 -5.87 -11.61
C THR A 350 -7.66 -4.59 -11.80
N GLY A 351 -8.59 -4.57 -12.76
CA GLY A 351 -9.56 -3.48 -12.96
C GLY A 351 -9.26 -2.57 -14.13
N ARG A 352 -10.00 -1.46 -14.21
CA ARG A 352 -9.80 -0.40 -15.21
C ARG A 352 -9.12 0.80 -14.59
N VAL A 353 -8.41 1.57 -15.41
CA VAL A 353 -7.76 2.82 -14.98
C VAL A 353 -8.77 3.79 -14.38
N VAL A 354 -8.34 4.47 -13.30
CA VAL A 354 -9.10 5.58 -12.73
C VAL A 354 -8.92 6.85 -13.56
N PRO A 355 -9.89 7.79 -13.56
CA PRO A 355 -9.74 9.07 -14.26
C PRO A 355 -8.45 9.78 -13.86
N GLY A 356 -7.68 10.23 -14.86
CA GLY A 356 -6.39 10.90 -14.66
C GLY A 356 -5.17 10.00 -14.86
N VAL A 357 -5.33 8.67 -14.90
CA VAL A 357 -4.25 7.73 -15.23
C VAL A 357 -4.41 7.22 -16.65
N GLU A 358 -3.32 7.18 -17.38
CA GLU A 358 -3.21 6.46 -18.64
C GLU A 358 -2.37 5.22 -18.42
N LEU A 359 -2.73 4.13 -19.12
CA LEU A 359 -2.04 2.85 -19.03
C LEU A 359 -1.92 2.24 -20.42
N ARG A 360 -0.76 1.65 -20.72
CA ARG A 360 -0.52 0.85 -21.91
C ARG A 360 0.28 -0.40 -21.58
N ILE A 361 0.30 -1.36 -22.49
CA ILE A 361 1.15 -2.53 -22.41
C ILE A 361 2.13 -2.48 -23.57
N VAL A 362 3.37 -2.79 -23.32
CA VAL A 362 4.44 -2.82 -24.32
C VAL A 362 5.15 -4.16 -24.33
N ASP A 363 5.62 -4.55 -25.51
CA ASP A 363 6.51 -5.71 -25.68
C ASP A 363 7.95 -5.40 -25.22
N ASP A 364 8.85 -6.39 -25.35
CA ASP A 364 10.26 -6.23 -24.98
C ASP A 364 11.00 -5.16 -25.82
N ALA A 365 10.46 -4.77 -26.99
CA ALA A 365 10.99 -3.69 -27.82
C ALA A 365 10.40 -2.31 -27.45
N GLY A 366 9.46 -2.23 -26.49
CA GLY A 366 8.78 -1.01 -26.09
C GLY A 366 7.63 -0.60 -27.04
N VAL A 367 7.19 -1.51 -27.91
CA VAL A 367 6.08 -1.28 -28.84
C VAL A 367 4.76 -1.66 -28.16
N ALA A 368 3.76 -0.78 -28.27
CA ALA A 368 2.44 -1.04 -27.70
C ALA A 368 1.77 -2.26 -28.36
N VAL A 369 1.26 -3.17 -27.53
CA VAL A 369 0.53 -4.37 -27.99
C VAL A 369 -0.99 -4.15 -27.95
N PRO A 370 -1.78 -4.98 -28.69
CA PRO A 370 -3.24 -4.85 -28.72
C PRO A 370 -3.90 -5.08 -27.36
N HIS A 371 -5.07 -4.44 -27.15
CA HIS A 371 -5.95 -4.66 -26.01
C HIS A 371 -7.00 -5.74 -26.35
N ASP A 372 -6.56 -6.97 -26.58
CA ASP A 372 -7.40 -8.12 -26.98
C ASP A 372 -7.65 -9.12 -25.84
N GLY A 373 -6.98 -8.92 -24.68
CA GLY A 373 -7.05 -9.81 -23.53
C GLY A 373 -6.08 -11.00 -23.63
N GLU A 374 -5.33 -11.13 -24.72
CA GLU A 374 -4.40 -12.23 -25.00
C GLU A 374 -2.94 -11.73 -25.05
N ALA A 375 -2.70 -10.61 -25.76
CA ALA A 375 -1.38 -10.02 -25.87
C ALA A 375 -0.84 -9.57 -24.50
N VAL A 376 0.30 -10.09 -24.11
CA VAL A 376 0.94 -9.85 -22.81
C VAL A 376 2.18 -8.98 -23.01
N GLY A 377 2.40 -8.05 -22.09
CA GLY A 377 3.58 -7.19 -22.07
C GLY A 377 3.77 -6.48 -20.74
N GLU A 378 4.82 -5.65 -20.65
CA GLU A 378 5.06 -4.82 -19.47
C GLU A 378 4.05 -3.67 -19.41
N ILE A 379 3.49 -3.44 -18.23
CA ILE A 379 2.54 -2.35 -17.98
C ILE A 379 3.31 -1.06 -17.77
N GLU A 380 2.98 -0.04 -18.55
CA GLU A 380 3.46 1.32 -18.39
C GLU A 380 2.31 2.26 -18.03
N VAL A 381 2.57 3.20 -17.11
CA VAL A 381 1.57 4.17 -16.63
C VAL A 381 2.10 5.59 -16.68
N ARG A 382 1.20 6.56 -16.85
CA ARG A 382 1.45 7.98 -16.66
C ARG A 382 0.21 8.70 -16.13
N GLY A 383 0.44 9.86 -15.50
CA GLY A 383 -0.67 10.66 -14.96
C GLY A 383 -0.17 11.72 -13.98
N PRO A 384 -1.03 12.65 -13.55
CA PRO A 384 -0.64 13.80 -12.73
C PRO A 384 -0.16 13.45 -11.32
N TRP A 385 -0.37 12.22 -10.86
CA TRP A 385 0.13 11.68 -9.59
C TRP A 385 1.01 10.43 -9.77
N VAL A 386 1.48 10.18 -10.99
CA VAL A 386 2.50 9.17 -11.28
C VAL A 386 3.86 9.84 -11.25
N THR A 387 4.83 9.22 -10.57
CA THR A 387 6.18 9.79 -10.47
C THR A 387 6.89 9.81 -11.82
N ALA A 388 7.64 10.86 -12.07
CA ALA A 388 8.48 11.00 -13.26
C ALA A 388 9.97 10.68 -12.98
N SER A 389 10.36 10.54 -11.71
CA SER A 389 11.73 10.20 -11.28
C SER A 389 11.73 9.73 -9.83
N TYR A 390 12.83 9.15 -9.38
CA TYR A 390 13.08 8.92 -7.97
C TYR A 390 13.90 10.05 -7.36
N TYR A 391 13.72 10.29 -6.07
CA TYR A 391 14.43 11.32 -5.34
C TYR A 391 15.94 11.01 -5.29
N ASN A 392 16.76 11.92 -5.85
CA ASN A 392 18.21 11.81 -5.90
C ASN A 392 18.76 10.47 -6.45
N ILE A 393 18.02 9.78 -7.29
CA ILE A 393 18.43 8.52 -7.90
C ILE A 393 18.12 8.57 -9.40
N GLU A 394 19.14 8.33 -10.22
CA GLU A 394 18.96 8.11 -11.65
C GLU A 394 18.48 6.68 -11.90
N ALA A 395 17.40 6.52 -12.64
CA ALA A 395 16.84 5.23 -13.00
C ALA A 395 16.20 5.30 -14.41
N PRO A 396 16.99 5.60 -15.45
CA PRO A 396 16.47 5.83 -16.80
C PRO A 396 15.74 4.60 -17.36
N GLU A 397 16.09 3.41 -16.91
CA GLU A 397 15.43 2.16 -17.29
C GLU A 397 13.98 2.06 -16.82
N LYS A 398 13.59 2.90 -15.85
CA LYS A 398 12.23 2.94 -15.29
C LYS A 398 11.32 3.95 -15.99
N PHE A 399 11.89 4.86 -16.77
CA PHE A 399 11.12 5.94 -17.40
C PHE A 399 11.38 5.93 -18.91
N HIS A 400 10.31 5.81 -19.69
CA HIS A 400 10.37 5.72 -21.14
C HIS A 400 9.35 6.67 -21.78
N ASP A 401 9.83 7.69 -22.47
CA ASP A 401 8.98 8.67 -23.18
C ASP A 401 7.84 9.27 -22.33
N GLY A 402 8.14 9.58 -21.06
CA GLY A 402 7.15 10.10 -20.10
C GLY A 402 6.23 9.04 -19.50
N TRP A 403 6.51 7.74 -19.70
CA TRP A 403 5.84 6.62 -19.06
C TRP A 403 6.72 6.02 -17.98
N LEU A 404 6.10 5.63 -16.88
CA LEU A 404 6.71 4.81 -15.84
C LEU A 404 6.53 3.33 -16.18
N ARG A 405 7.63 2.61 -16.27
CA ARG A 405 7.67 1.14 -16.35
C ARG A 405 7.42 0.55 -14.97
N THR A 406 6.26 -0.08 -14.79
CA THR A 406 5.84 -0.55 -13.46
C THR A 406 6.61 -1.79 -13.01
N GLY A 407 7.12 -2.57 -13.96
CA GLY A 407 7.68 -3.89 -13.71
C GLY A 407 6.60 -4.95 -13.46
N ASP A 408 5.33 -4.62 -13.63
CA ASP A 408 4.24 -5.57 -13.69
C ASP A 408 3.97 -5.95 -15.15
N VAL A 409 3.65 -7.20 -15.38
CA VAL A 409 3.34 -7.78 -16.68
C VAL A 409 1.89 -8.22 -16.70
N GLY A 410 1.21 -8.00 -17.83
CA GLY A 410 -0.18 -8.37 -17.94
C GLY A 410 -0.75 -8.12 -19.33
N ASN A 411 -2.07 -8.25 -19.43
CA ASN A 411 -2.84 -7.94 -20.63
C ASN A 411 -3.96 -6.93 -20.31
N ILE A 412 -4.55 -6.35 -21.37
CA ILE A 412 -5.74 -5.52 -21.29
C ILE A 412 -6.77 -6.09 -22.26
N ASP A 413 -8.00 -6.29 -21.80
CA ASP A 413 -9.06 -6.72 -22.68
C ASP A 413 -9.70 -5.56 -23.46
N ALA A 414 -10.54 -5.88 -24.46
CA ALA A 414 -11.23 -4.90 -25.29
C ALA A 414 -12.16 -3.94 -24.52
N ARG A 415 -12.49 -4.25 -23.25
CA ARG A 415 -13.25 -3.40 -22.34
C ARG A 415 -12.37 -2.53 -21.44
N GLY A 416 -11.04 -2.63 -21.59
CA GLY A 416 -10.04 -1.87 -20.83
C GLY A 416 -9.74 -2.44 -19.44
N TYR A 417 -10.12 -3.70 -19.16
CA TYR A 417 -9.73 -4.34 -17.91
C TYR A 417 -8.31 -4.88 -17.99
N VAL A 418 -7.50 -4.43 -17.08
CA VAL A 418 -6.14 -4.93 -16.85
C VAL A 418 -6.20 -6.23 -16.08
N GLN A 419 -5.42 -7.20 -16.50
CA GLN A 419 -5.11 -8.40 -15.74
C GLN A 419 -3.60 -8.50 -15.58
N ILE A 420 -3.10 -8.26 -14.36
CA ILE A 420 -1.69 -8.51 -14.04
C ILE A 420 -1.51 -10.01 -13.94
N THR A 421 -0.57 -10.52 -14.71
CA THR A 421 -0.21 -11.93 -14.73
C THR A 421 0.99 -12.21 -13.86
N ASP A 422 1.97 -11.29 -13.81
CA ASP A 422 3.17 -11.44 -12.97
C ASP A 422 3.97 -10.14 -12.85
N ARG A 423 5.10 -10.21 -12.14
CA ARG A 423 6.20 -9.25 -12.20
C ARG A 423 7.17 -9.62 -13.31
N SER A 424 7.70 -8.65 -14.03
CA SER A 424 8.67 -8.89 -15.13
C SER A 424 9.91 -9.70 -14.70
N LYS A 425 10.27 -9.61 -13.41
CA LYS A 425 11.37 -10.36 -12.79
C LYS A 425 10.96 -11.71 -12.20
N ASP A 426 9.66 -11.97 -12.03
CA ASP A 426 9.11 -13.17 -11.39
C ASP A 426 8.39 -14.06 -12.40
N VAL A 427 8.00 -13.51 -13.56
CA VAL A 427 7.45 -14.29 -14.67
C VAL A 427 8.50 -15.33 -15.09
N ILE A 428 8.04 -16.58 -15.26
CA ILE A 428 8.93 -17.71 -15.56
C ILE A 428 9.06 -17.82 -17.07
N LYS A 429 10.27 -17.58 -17.58
CA LYS A 429 10.56 -17.60 -19.02
C LYS A 429 10.96 -19.00 -19.46
N SER A 430 9.99 -19.79 -19.90
CA SER A 430 10.17 -21.21 -20.23
C SER A 430 10.09 -21.45 -21.73
N GLY A 431 11.24 -21.69 -22.36
CA GLY A 431 11.30 -22.04 -23.79
C GLY A 431 10.74 -20.96 -24.73
N GLY A 432 10.90 -19.70 -24.38
CA GLY A 432 10.40 -18.55 -25.15
C GLY A 432 8.96 -18.14 -24.84
N GLU A 433 8.29 -18.86 -23.94
CA GLU A 433 6.93 -18.59 -23.48
C GLU A 433 6.94 -18.11 -22.03
N TRP A 434 5.90 -17.41 -21.61
CA TRP A 434 5.78 -16.86 -20.27
C TRP A 434 4.81 -17.68 -19.43
N ILE A 435 5.23 -18.10 -18.23
CA ILE A 435 4.39 -18.78 -17.25
C ILE A 435 4.14 -17.80 -16.09
N SER A 436 2.89 -17.54 -15.77
CA SER A 436 2.51 -16.73 -14.62
C SER A 436 2.73 -17.49 -13.32
N SER A 437 3.66 -17.02 -12.50
CA SER A 437 3.88 -17.57 -11.18
C SER A 437 2.72 -17.25 -10.24
N VAL A 438 2.12 -16.06 -10.38
CA VAL A 438 0.96 -15.60 -9.57
C VAL A 438 -0.29 -16.40 -9.86
N GLU A 439 -0.53 -16.77 -11.12
CA GLU A 439 -1.69 -17.59 -11.48
C GLU A 439 -1.57 -19.01 -10.89
N LEU A 440 -0.39 -19.61 -10.98
CA LEU A 440 -0.12 -20.90 -10.36
C LEU A 440 -0.29 -20.86 -8.84
N GLU A 441 0.22 -19.81 -8.17
CA GLU A 441 0.04 -19.58 -6.73
C GLU A 441 -1.44 -19.48 -6.35
N THR A 442 -2.20 -18.66 -7.09
CA THR A 442 -3.62 -18.44 -6.85
C THR A 442 -4.42 -19.74 -6.99
N LEU A 443 -4.11 -20.51 -8.03
CA LEU A 443 -4.77 -21.80 -8.25
C LEU A 443 -4.42 -22.81 -7.16
N LEU A 444 -3.15 -22.87 -6.72
CA LEU A 444 -2.70 -23.75 -5.64
C LEU A 444 -3.40 -23.43 -4.31
N VAL A 445 -3.51 -22.15 -3.95
CA VAL A 445 -4.24 -21.72 -2.74
C VAL A 445 -5.73 -22.07 -2.82
N GLY A 446 -6.29 -22.23 -4.01
CA GLY A 446 -7.65 -22.76 -4.21
C GLY A 446 -7.83 -24.26 -3.89
N HIS A 447 -6.76 -25.01 -3.65
CA HIS A 447 -6.83 -26.41 -3.27
C HIS A 447 -7.23 -26.56 -1.78
N PRO A 448 -8.15 -27.49 -1.42
CA PRO A 448 -8.65 -27.62 -0.03
C PRO A 448 -7.58 -27.80 1.04
N ALA A 449 -6.47 -28.49 0.72
CA ALA A 449 -5.39 -28.78 1.65
C ALA A 449 -4.33 -27.67 1.75
N VAL A 450 -4.33 -26.69 0.84
CA VAL A 450 -3.27 -25.66 0.76
C VAL A 450 -3.66 -24.43 1.57
N ALA A 451 -2.75 -23.96 2.42
CA ALA A 451 -2.88 -22.71 3.19
C ALA A 451 -2.25 -21.52 2.46
N ASP A 452 -1.06 -21.72 1.87
CA ASP A 452 -0.32 -20.68 1.14
C ASP A 452 0.58 -21.35 0.09
N ALA A 453 0.94 -20.63 -0.98
CA ALA A 453 1.82 -21.15 -2.03
C ALA A 453 2.69 -20.06 -2.63
N ALA A 454 3.90 -20.41 -3.05
CA ALA A 454 4.78 -19.57 -3.84
C ALA A 454 5.34 -20.36 -5.04
N VAL A 455 5.42 -19.71 -6.20
CA VAL A 455 6.00 -20.32 -7.39
C VAL A 455 7.09 -19.40 -7.93
N VAL A 456 8.25 -19.97 -8.24
CA VAL A 456 9.40 -19.23 -8.80
C VAL A 456 9.99 -19.95 -10.00
N GLY A 457 10.52 -19.18 -10.94
CA GLY A 457 11.37 -19.74 -12.01
C GLY A 457 12.71 -20.16 -11.42
N VAL A 458 13.12 -21.39 -11.72
CA VAL A 458 14.46 -21.90 -11.44
C VAL A 458 15.11 -22.36 -12.72
N HIS A 459 16.45 -22.29 -12.77
CA HIS A 459 17.22 -22.63 -13.97
C HIS A 459 16.93 -24.04 -14.47
N ASP A 460 16.80 -24.17 -15.79
CA ASP A 460 16.62 -25.44 -16.50
C ASP A 460 17.41 -25.42 -17.82
N ASP A 461 18.27 -26.41 -18.00
CA ASP A 461 19.18 -26.47 -19.15
C ASP A 461 18.48 -26.53 -20.53
N ARG A 462 17.23 -27.02 -20.55
CA ARG A 462 16.47 -27.19 -21.78
C ARG A 462 15.53 -26.03 -22.07
N TRP A 463 14.94 -25.47 -21.03
CA TRP A 463 13.85 -24.51 -21.16
C TRP A 463 14.21 -23.10 -20.66
N ALA A 464 15.46 -22.86 -20.26
CA ALA A 464 15.98 -21.71 -19.56
C ALA A 464 15.44 -21.63 -18.11
N GLU A 465 14.13 -21.65 -17.90
CA GLU A 465 13.52 -21.70 -16.58
C GLU A 465 12.35 -22.69 -16.54
N ARG A 466 12.16 -23.31 -15.35
CA ARG A 466 10.97 -24.12 -15.03
C ARG A 466 10.40 -23.74 -13.66
N PRO A 467 9.07 -23.90 -13.46
CA PRO A 467 8.44 -23.59 -12.18
C PRO A 467 8.89 -24.53 -11.05
N LEU A 468 9.27 -23.93 -9.91
CA LEU A 468 9.39 -24.58 -8.61
C LEU A 468 8.23 -24.09 -7.73
N ALA A 469 7.42 -25.00 -7.22
CA ALA A 469 6.33 -24.69 -6.30
C ALA A 469 6.70 -24.99 -4.85
N LEU A 470 6.57 -23.98 -3.98
CA LEU A 470 6.64 -24.12 -2.53
C LEU A 470 5.21 -24.11 -1.98
N VAL A 471 4.86 -25.07 -1.14
CA VAL A 471 3.50 -25.22 -0.63
C VAL A 471 3.48 -25.30 0.89
N VAL A 472 2.61 -24.50 1.51
CA VAL A 472 2.26 -24.60 2.92
C VAL A 472 0.91 -25.30 3.03
N LEU A 473 0.84 -26.40 3.74
CA LEU A 473 -0.40 -27.13 3.97
C LEU A 473 -1.17 -26.56 5.16
N LYS A 474 -2.50 -26.69 5.13
CA LYS A 474 -3.35 -26.37 6.29
C LYS A 474 -3.05 -27.33 7.44
N PRO A 475 -3.21 -26.90 8.70
CA PRO A 475 -3.03 -27.79 9.87
C PRO A 475 -3.83 -29.06 9.76
N GLY A 476 -3.15 -30.22 9.84
CA GLY A 476 -3.77 -31.54 9.75
C GLY A 476 -4.16 -32.00 8.34
N ALA A 477 -3.93 -31.19 7.31
CA ALA A 477 -4.15 -31.60 5.93
C ALA A 477 -2.90 -32.28 5.33
N SER A 478 -3.09 -33.08 4.30
CA SER A 478 -2.03 -33.69 3.50
C SER A 478 -2.35 -33.56 2.01
N ALA A 479 -1.32 -33.38 1.21
CA ALA A 479 -1.37 -33.45 -0.25
C ALA A 479 -0.01 -33.86 -0.78
N THR A 480 0.01 -34.60 -1.89
CA THR A 480 1.23 -34.96 -2.62
C THR A 480 1.48 -34.02 -3.80
N PRO A 481 2.70 -33.92 -4.32
CA PRO A 481 2.98 -33.17 -5.54
C PRO A 481 2.13 -33.62 -6.74
N ASP A 482 1.88 -34.92 -6.89
CA ASP A 482 1.06 -35.47 -7.97
C ASP A 482 -0.40 -35.00 -7.86
N GLU A 483 -1.00 -35.04 -6.66
CA GLU A 483 -2.38 -34.55 -6.42
C GLU A 483 -2.51 -33.06 -6.74
N LEU A 484 -1.55 -32.23 -6.31
CA LEU A 484 -1.54 -30.81 -6.60
C LEU A 484 -1.36 -30.53 -8.09
N ARG A 485 -0.51 -31.29 -8.77
CA ARG A 485 -0.28 -31.21 -10.22
C ARG A 485 -1.54 -31.63 -10.99
N GLU A 486 -2.21 -32.69 -10.60
CA GLU A 486 -3.49 -33.11 -11.17
C GLU A 486 -4.60 -32.07 -10.97
N PHE A 487 -4.62 -31.41 -9.82
CA PHE A 487 -5.54 -30.30 -9.55
C PHE A 487 -5.32 -29.09 -10.45
N LEU A 488 -4.07 -28.79 -10.81
CA LEU A 488 -3.71 -27.72 -11.74
C LEU A 488 -3.96 -28.09 -13.21
N ALA A 489 -3.80 -29.35 -13.59
CA ALA A 489 -3.78 -29.80 -14.99
C ALA A 489 -4.99 -29.37 -15.85
N PRO A 490 -6.25 -29.35 -15.37
CA PRO A 490 -7.40 -28.89 -16.14
C PRO A 490 -7.51 -27.35 -16.20
N LYS A 491 -6.69 -26.59 -15.46
CA LYS A 491 -6.83 -25.15 -15.25
C LYS A 491 -5.78 -24.33 -15.97
N VAL A 492 -4.65 -24.94 -16.32
CA VAL A 492 -3.52 -24.28 -17.00
C VAL A 492 -3.00 -25.12 -18.15
N ALA A 493 -2.23 -24.49 -19.05
CA ALA A 493 -1.53 -25.23 -20.11
C ALA A 493 -0.58 -26.28 -19.50
N ARG A 494 -0.49 -27.45 -20.10
CA ARG A 494 0.32 -28.57 -19.57
C ARG A 494 1.77 -28.20 -19.29
N TRP A 495 2.37 -27.35 -20.11
CA TRP A 495 3.74 -26.89 -19.99
C TRP A 495 3.95 -25.85 -18.87
N TRP A 496 2.87 -25.34 -18.26
CA TRP A 496 2.92 -24.51 -17.05
C TRP A 496 3.12 -25.31 -15.79
N LEU A 497 2.73 -26.60 -15.79
CA LEU A 497 2.72 -27.44 -14.59
C LEU A 497 4.11 -27.50 -13.95
N PRO A 498 4.21 -27.25 -12.65
CA PRO A 498 5.46 -27.40 -11.93
C PRO A 498 5.97 -28.84 -11.98
N GLU A 499 7.27 -28.99 -12.16
CA GLU A 499 7.98 -30.25 -12.10
C GLU A 499 8.73 -30.42 -10.79
N ARG A 500 9.00 -29.29 -10.10
CA ARG A 500 9.74 -29.23 -8.85
C ARG A 500 8.82 -28.75 -7.74
N TRP A 501 8.77 -29.45 -6.63
CA TRP A 501 7.88 -29.21 -5.52
C TRP A 501 8.61 -29.29 -4.18
N THR A 502 8.26 -28.43 -3.24
CA THR A 502 8.70 -28.54 -1.85
C THR A 502 7.60 -28.11 -0.91
N PHE A 503 7.52 -28.77 0.24
CA PHE A 503 6.60 -28.39 1.32
C PHE A 503 7.39 -27.70 2.41
N VAL A 504 6.83 -26.58 2.90
CA VAL A 504 7.47 -25.74 3.93
C VAL A 504 6.43 -25.38 5.00
N ASP A 505 6.90 -25.09 6.22
CA ASP A 505 6.02 -24.68 7.30
C ASP A 505 5.50 -23.25 7.10
N GLU A 506 6.35 -22.37 6.53
CA GLU A 506 5.99 -20.99 6.18
C GLU A 506 6.73 -20.52 4.92
N LEU A 507 6.14 -19.55 4.22
CA LEU A 507 6.79 -18.91 3.06
C LEU A 507 7.60 -17.70 3.49
N PRO A 508 8.80 -17.49 2.92
CA PRO A 508 9.56 -16.26 3.13
C PRO A 508 8.78 -15.02 2.73
N LYS A 509 8.72 -14.02 3.61
CA LYS A 509 8.02 -12.76 3.37
C LYS A 509 8.96 -11.56 3.59
N THR A 510 8.76 -10.54 2.77
CA THR A 510 9.43 -9.24 2.92
C THR A 510 8.95 -8.52 4.19
N SER A 511 9.64 -7.44 4.59
CA SER A 511 9.26 -6.57 5.71
C SER A 511 7.84 -5.99 5.61
N VAL A 512 7.24 -5.98 4.43
CA VAL A 512 5.86 -5.52 4.18
C VAL A 512 4.86 -6.67 4.01
N GLY A 513 5.26 -7.91 4.31
CA GLY A 513 4.38 -9.08 4.28
C GLY A 513 4.13 -9.67 2.89
N LYS A 514 4.85 -9.24 1.84
CA LYS A 514 4.79 -9.84 0.50
C LYS A 514 5.73 -11.03 0.40
N LEU A 515 5.43 -12.00 -0.48
CA LEU A 515 6.32 -13.12 -0.77
C LEU A 515 7.71 -12.62 -1.21
N ASP A 516 8.76 -13.17 -0.60
CA ASP A 516 10.15 -12.89 -0.97
C ASP A 516 10.68 -13.95 -1.95
N LYS A 517 10.25 -13.84 -3.20
CA LYS A 517 10.66 -14.77 -4.29
C LYS A 517 12.18 -14.74 -4.54
N LYS A 518 12.86 -13.62 -4.23
CA LYS A 518 14.31 -13.53 -4.35
C LYS A 518 15.00 -14.43 -3.33
N LEU A 519 14.54 -14.39 -2.08
CA LEU A 519 15.07 -15.28 -1.03
C LEU A 519 14.78 -16.75 -1.38
N ILE A 520 13.58 -17.07 -1.87
CA ILE A 520 13.23 -18.42 -2.31
C ILE A 520 14.21 -18.93 -3.39
N ARG A 521 14.49 -18.14 -4.42
CA ARG A 521 15.46 -18.53 -5.48
C ARG A 521 16.87 -18.71 -4.92
N SER A 522 17.29 -17.82 -4.01
CA SER A 522 18.60 -17.91 -3.34
C SER A 522 18.72 -19.18 -2.51
N ASP A 523 17.71 -19.50 -1.72
CA ASP A 523 17.67 -20.67 -0.84
C ASP A 523 17.61 -21.97 -1.66
N TYR A 524 16.88 -21.98 -2.77
CA TYR A 524 16.90 -23.09 -3.73
C TYR A 524 18.30 -23.30 -4.32
N GLY A 525 18.97 -22.24 -4.78
CA GLY A 525 20.34 -22.30 -5.30
C GLY A 525 21.38 -22.77 -4.27
N GLN A 526 21.09 -22.61 -2.98
CA GLN A 526 21.91 -23.10 -1.87
C GLN A 526 21.47 -24.50 -1.38
N ALA A 527 20.55 -25.17 -2.09
CA ALA A 527 20.01 -26.49 -1.76
C ALA A 527 19.40 -26.59 -0.34
N LYS A 528 18.78 -25.50 0.15
CA LYS A 528 18.13 -25.47 1.46
C LYS A 528 16.76 -26.15 1.48
N TYR A 529 16.15 -26.40 0.33
CA TYR A 529 14.86 -27.04 0.22
C TYR A 529 14.98 -28.53 -0.13
N SER A 530 14.14 -29.36 0.47
CA SER A 530 13.94 -30.75 0.07
C SER A 530 12.98 -30.78 -1.10
N VAL A 531 13.51 -30.86 -2.31
CA VAL A 531 12.72 -30.80 -3.55
C VAL A 531 12.35 -32.17 -4.05
N VAL A 532 11.06 -32.37 -4.34
CA VAL A 532 10.52 -33.53 -5.06
C VAL A 532 10.43 -33.16 -6.54
N GLU A 533 11.06 -33.93 -7.40
CA GLU A 533 10.95 -33.77 -8.85
C GLU A 533 9.99 -34.82 -9.45
N LEU A 534 9.03 -34.34 -10.23
CA LEU A 534 8.13 -35.15 -11.02
C LEU A 534 8.61 -35.24 -12.45
N GLU A 535 8.26 -36.32 -13.16
CA GLU A 535 8.59 -36.44 -14.59
C GLU A 535 8.03 -35.26 -15.39
N ALA A 536 8.85 -34.74 -16.30
CA ALA A 536 8.49 -33.64 -17.18
C ALA A 536 7.23 -33.99 -18.01
N THR A 537 6.29 -33.07 -18.03
CA THR A 537 5.07 -33.21 -18.85
C THR A 537 5.47 -33.08 -20.32
N LYS A 538 5.26 -34.10 -21.12
CA LYS A 538 5.48 -34.02 -22.58
C LYS A 538 4.53 -32.99 -23.18
N ARG A 539 5.06 -32.09 -24.04
CA ARG A 539 4.27 -31.10 -24.81
C ARG A 539 3.13 -31.77 -25.59
#